data_eb5954d113565d1f6025446979347719
#
_entry.id   eb5954d113565d1f6025446979347719
#
_cell.length_a   1.000
_cell.length_b   1.000
_cell.length_c   1.000
_cell.angle_alpha   90.00
_cell.angle_beta   90.00
_cell.angle_gamma   90.00
#
_symmetry.space_group_name_H-M   'P 1'
#
loop_
_entity.id
_entity.type
_entity.pdbx_description
1 polymer ?
#
loop_
_entity_poly.entity_id
_entity_poly.type
_entity_poly.pdbx_seq_one_letter_code
_entity_poly.pdbx_strand_id
1 'polypeptide(L)' 'MNKAELIKALDGLPDDTRIYVPSIEVAGDIMPASYVQVDYVGDGGIVKVLIIGGRDDKD' A
#
# COMPACT_ATOMS: atom_id res chain seq x y z
N MET A 1 8.66 9.68 0.13
CA MET A 1 8.96 8.46 -0.66
C MET A 1 8.33 8.58 -2.03
N ASN A 2 9.06 8.23 -3.06
CA ASN A 2 8.52 8.21 -4.41
C ASN A 2 8.50 6.79 -4.94
N LYS A 3 7.98 6.62 -6.16
CA LYS A 3 7.84 5.30 -6.75
C LYS A 3 9.18 4.56 -6.85
N ALA A 4 10.22 5.27 -7.25
CA ALA A 4 11.53 4.64 -7.41
C ALA A 4 12.06 4.13 -6.08
N GLU A 5 11.85 4.90 -5.04
CA GLU A 5 12.28 4.48 -3.70
C GLU A 5 11.49 3.29 -3.21
N LEU A 6 10.21 3.27 -3.51
CA LEU A 6 9.37 2.14 -3.11
C LEU A 6 9.79 0.87 -3.84
N ILE A 7 10.01 0.97 -5.14
CA ILE A 7 10.44 -0.18 -5.93
C ILE A 7 11.78 -0.69 -5.42
N LYS A 8 12.69 0.22 -5.09
CA LYS A 8 14.00 -0.18 -4.60
C LYS A 8 13.89 -0.89 -3.25
N ALA A 9 13.00 -0.41 -2.40
CA ALA A 9 12.82 -1.03 -1.09
C ALA A 9 12.30 -2.45 -1.21
N LEU A 10 11.53 -2.73 -2.26
CA LEU A 10 10.97 -4.06 -2.47
C LEU A 10 11.87 -4.96 -3.30
N ASP A 11 12.96 -4.41 -3.81
CA ASP A 11 13.85 -5.16 -4.68
C ASP A 11 14.45 -6.32 -3.91
N GLY A 12 14.56 -7.46 -4.59
CA GLY A 12 15.12 -8.64 -3.97
C GLY A 12 14.11 -9.50 -3.23
N LEU A 13 12.88 -9.00 -3.07
CA LEU A 13 11.86 -9.80 -2.42
C LEU A 13 11.13 -10.66 -3.46
N PRO A 14 10.66 -11.85 -3.06
CA PRO A 14 9.86 -12.68 -3.96
C PRO A 14 8.57 -11.96 -4.39
N ASP A 15 8.06 -12.36 -5.54
CA ASP A 15 6.84 -11.74 -6.07
C ASP A 15 5.63 -11.99 -5.19
N ASP A 16 5.63 -13.09 -4.44
CA ASP A 16 4.50 -13.42 -3.58
C ASP A 16 4.64 -12.88 -2.17
N THR A 17 5.57 -11.97 -1.96
CA THR A 17 5.73 -11.32 -0.67
C THR A 17 4.44 -10.56 -0.34
N ARG A 18 3.93 -10.79 0.86
CA ARG A 18 2.69 -10.16 1.27
C ARG A 18 2.94 -8.75 1.79
N ILE A 19 2.00 -7.87 1.49
CA ILE A 19 2.07 -6.47 1.91
C ILE A 19 1.07 -6.25 3.02
N TYR A 20 1.53 -5.65 4.11
CA TYR A 20 0.67 -5.32 5.25
C TYR A 20 0.72 -3.83 5.50
N VAL A 21 -0.35 -3.32 6.05
CA VAL A 21 -0.46 -1.90 6.40
C VAL A 21 -0.95 -1.79 7.84
N PRO A 22 -0.76 -0.64 8.48
CA PRO A 22 -1.28 -0.45 9.84
C PRO A 22 -2.79 -0.59 9.85
N SER A 23 -3.28 -1.23 10.89
CA SER A 23 -4.72 -1.39 11.05
C SER A 23 -5.33 -0.06 11.48
N ILE A 24 -6.50 0.25 10.92
CA ILE A 24 -7.24 1.43 11.34
C ILE A 24 -8.19 1.11 12.48
N GLU A 25 -8.38 -0.16 12.78
CA GLU A 25 -9.30 -0.57 13.83
C GLU A 25 -8.61 -0.80 15.16
N VAL A 26 -7.40 -1.32 15.10
CA VAL A 26 -6.66 -1.65 16.31
C VAL A 26 -5.29 -1.00 16.22
N ALA A 27 -5.06 -0.01 17.07
CA ALA A 27 -3.79 0.70 17.08
C ALA A 27 -2.66 -0.27 17.40
N GLY A 28 -1.59 -0.18 16.64
CA GLY A 28 -0.43 -1.03 16.85
C GLY A 28 -0.49 -2.37 16.16
N ASP A 29 -1.60 -2.65 15.49
CA ASP A 29 -1.75 -3.89 14.76
C ASP A 29 -1.57 -3.65 13.26
N ILE A 30 -1.52 -4.72 12.48
CA ILE A 30 -1.37 -4.61 11.03
C ILE A 30 -2.47 -5.42 10.37
N MET A 31 -2.73 -5.11 9.10
CA MET A 31 -3.72 -5.81 8.32
C MET A 31 -3.21 -5.99 6.90
N PRO A 32 -3.68 -7.01 6.19
CA PRO A 32 -3.24 -7.21 4.81
C PRO A 32 -3.67 -6.05 3.94
N ALA A 33 -2.81 -5.69 2.99
CA ALA A 33 -3.19 -4.70 1.99
C ALA A 33 -4.16 -5.35 1.02
N SER A 34 -5.26 -4.67 0.74
CA SER A 34 -6.28 -5.18 -0.17
C SER A 34 -6.07 -4.72 -1.59
N TYR A 35 -5.76 -3.44 -1.76
CA TYR A 35 -5.60 -2.90 -3.09
C TYR A 35 -4.81 -1.61 -3.02
N VAL A 36 -4.41 -1.14 -4.19
CA VAL A 36 -3.66 0.10 -4.33
C VAL A 36 -4.56 1.09 -5.06
N GLN A 37 -4.64 2.27 -4.50
CA GLN A 37 -5.43 3.34 -5.10
C GLN A 37 -4.50 4.42 -5.60
N VAL A 38 -4.72 4.84 -6.85
CA VAL A 38 -3.93 5.90 -7.45
C VAL A 38 -4.84 7.09 -7.68
N ASP A 39 -4.49 8.22 -7.07
CA ASP A 39 -5.29 9.43 -7.19
C ASP A 39 -4.46 10.52 -7.85
N TYR A 40 -5.14 11.31 -8.68
CA TYR A 40 -4.54 12.49 -9.30
C TYR A 40 -5.04 13.70 -8.55
N VAL A 41 -4.12 14.50 -8.05
CA VAL A 41 -4.46 15.60 -7.15
C VAL A 41 -4.21 16.92 -7.84
N GLY A 42 -5.30 17.70 -8.03
CA GLY A 42 -5.22 19.07 -8.49
C GLY A 42 -4.67 19.23 -9.88
N ASP A 43 -4.37 20.47 -10.20
CA ASP A 43 -3.88 20.83 -11.52
C ASP A 43 -2.38 20.67 -11.68
N GLY A 44 -1.70 20.36 -10.60
CA GLY A 44 -0.25 20.31 -10.65
C GLY A 44 0.32 19.02 -11.15
N GLY A 45 -0.53 18.08 -11.56
CA GLY A 45 -0.04 16.80 -12.04
C GLY A 45 0.48 15.91 -10.93
N ILE A 46 0.10 16.18 -9.72
CA ILE A 46 0.52 15.37 -8.59
C ILE A 46 -0.25 14.08 -8.57
N VAL A 47 0.48 13.00 -8.46
CA VAL A 47 -0.11 11.65 -8.37
C VAL A 47 0.26 11.07 -7.03
N LYS A 48 -0.73 10.59 -6.31
CA LYS A 48 -0.45 9.92 -5.05
C LYS A 48 -0.97 8.50 -5.09
N VAL A 49 -0.26 7.64 -4.39
CA VAL A 49 -0.58 6.22 -4.32
C VAL A 49 -0.87 5.89 -2.87
N LEU A 50 -2.00 5.23 -2.66
CA LEU A 50 -2.40 4.80 -1.33
C LEU A 50 -2.50 3.28 -1.34
N ILE A 51 -1.96 2.69 -0.31
CA ILE A 51 -2.10 1.24 -0.12
C ILE A 51 -3.17 1.04 0.94
N ILE A 52 -4.26 0.43 0.53
CA ILE A 52 -5.45 0.32 1.37
C ILE A 52 -5.51 -1.07 1.97
N GLY A 53 -5.60 -1.12 3.28
CA GLY A 53 -5.81 -2.36 3.97
C GLY A 53 -7.27 -2.70 4.05
N GLY A 54 -7.56 -3.96 4.28
CA GLY A 54 -8.93 -4.36 4.41
C GLY A 54 -9.04 -5.79 4.88
N ARG A 55 -10.25 -6.16 5.22
CA ARG A 55 -10.49 -7.52 5.59
C ARG A 55 -10.41 -8.42 4.40
N ASP A 56 -9.96 -9.59 4.69
CA ASP A 56 -9.97 -10.63 3.69
C ASP A 56 -11.22 -11.47 3.92
N ASP A 57 -12.33 -10.95 3.46
CA ASP A 57 -13.61 -11.59 3.74
C ASP A 57 -13.82 -12.86 2.97
N LYS A 58 -12.99 -13.09 2.03
CA LYS A 58 -13.14 -14.30 1.22
C LYS A 58 -12.86 -15.53 2.00
N ASP A 59 -12.09 -15.38 2.98
CA ASP A 59 -11.65 -16.55 3.73
C ASP A 59 -12.46 -16.89 4.94
#